data_6d28229025acf56039d6719ac3913895
#
_entry.id   6d28229025acf56039d6719ac3913895
#
_cell.length_a   1.000
_cell.length_b   1.000
_cell.length_c   1.000
_cell.angle_alpha   90.00
_cell.angle_beta   90.00
_cell.angle_gamma   90.00
#
_symmetry.space_group_name_H-M   'P 1'
#
loop_
_entity.id
_entity.type
_entity.pdbx_description
1 polymer ?
#
loop_
_entity_poly.entity_id
_entity_poly.type
_entity_poly.pdbx_seq_one_letter_code
_entity_poly.pdbx_strand_id
1 'polypeptide(L)'
;MITIYSEKHRLRNAKTELFGGLLVPPYENPSRADIVLERVNSEKLGEVIAPREFGMEPVLALHDAEFVEFLQVAWEEWSQTEYEGEAIPTCWPGRRMSQRRPDYIDGKVGYYGFSSETSISEGTWEAALASKDVALTGAELLLKANETGMSISTPLNANSTQGVFSLCRPPGHHAAFDMFGGYCFLNNAAIAAQWLRDNGIERVAILDVDFHHGNGTQDIFYDRQDVLYLSLHGDPRDAFPHFSGYSDETGQDAGVGATFNCPLPPGTQFKTWCDKFKECLAKIDQFDTEVLVVSLGVDTFEKDPISFFKLKSDDFLSIGKLIADLKRPTLFVMEGGYDIKELGINVVNVLQGFED
;
A
#
# COMPACT_ATOMS: atom_id res chain seq x y z
N MET A 1 -8.74 7.55 -16.84
CA MET A 1 -8.83 7.34 -15.36
C MET A 1 -8.48 8.62 -14.63
N ILE A 2 -9.14 8.96 -13.51
CA ILE A 2 -8.72 10.09 -12.65
C ILE A 2 -7.55 9.63 -11.77
N THR A 3 -6.54 10.50 -11.64
CA THR A 3 -5.41 10.31 -10.72
C THR A 3 -5.49 11.34 -9.60
N ILE A 4 -5.40 10.90 -8.34
CA ILE A 4 -5.31 11.79 -7.18
C ILE A 4 -3.85 11.90 -6.76
N TYR A 5 -3.36 13.14 -6.60
CA TYR A 5 -1.97 13.41 -6.27
C TYR A 5 -1.84 14.60 -5.31
N SER A 6 -0.87 14.53 -4.41
CA SER A 6 -0.55 15.61 -3.46
C SER A 6 0.94 15.92 -3.48
N GLU A 7 1.32 17.17 -3.67
CA GLU A 7 2.72 17.65 -3.53
C GLU A 7 3.27 17.47 -2.09
N LYS A 8 2.39 17.32 -1.10
CA LYS A 8 2.80 17.13 0.31
C LYS A 8 3.58 15.83 0.52
N HIS A 9 3.53 14.87 -0.42
CA HIS A 9 4.37 13.67 -0.36
C HIS A 9 5.87 13.98 -0.25
N ARG A 10 6.31 15.14 -0.78
CA ARG A 10 7.72 15.59 -0.76
C ARG A 10 8.20 16.01 0.63
N LEU A 11 7.28 16.24 1.57
CA LEU A 11 7.63 16.58 2.95
C LEU A 11 8.38 15.42 3.61
N ARG A 12 8.04 14.17 3.29
CA ARG A 12 8.87 13.02 3.65
C ARG A 12 10.01 12.87 2.64
N ASN A 13 11.23 13.18 3.08
CA ASN A 13 12.43 13.09 2.26
C ASN A 13 13.61 12.58 3.11
N ALA A 14 13.48 11.32 3.56
CA ALA A 14 14.52 10.61 4.30
C ALA A 14 15.85 10.65 3.56
N LYS A 15 16.94 10.70 4.31
CA LYS A 15 18.32 10.82 3.78
C LYS A 15 19.06 9.49 3.86
N THR A 16 18.66 8.64 4.79
CA THR A 16 19.36 7.38 5.06
C THR A 16 18.37 6.24 5.25
N GLU A 17 18.81 5.07 4.85
CA GLU A 17 18.14 3.79 5.02
C GLU A 17 19.18 2.75 5.45
N LEU A 18 18.86 1.91 6.43
CA LEU A 18 19.72 0.79 6.80
C LEU A 18 19.42 -0.41 5.90
N PHE A 19 20.30 -0.69 4.96
CA PHE A 19 20.17 -1.82 4.04
C PHE A 19 21.46 -2.65 3.98
N GLY A 20 21.35 -3.97 4.17
CA GLY A 20 22.50 -4.87 4.15
C GLY A 20 23.60 -4.54 5.16
N GLY A 21 23.27 -3.88 6.28
CA GLY A 21 24.24 -3.44 7.30
C GLY A 21 24.94 -2.11 6.98
N LEU A 22 24.52 -1.42 5.94
CA LEU A 22 25.07 -0.11 5.53
C LEU A 22 23.96 0.94 5.54
N LEU A 23 24.31 2.19 5.86
CA LEU A 23 23.45 3.34 5.62
C LEU A 23 23.59 3.74 4.16
N VAL A 24 22.51 3.68 3.42
CA VAL A 24 22.44 3.99 1.99
C VAL A 24 21.39 5.09 1.73
N PRO A 25 21.39 5.76 0.57
CA PRO A 25 20.27 6.60 0.16
C PRO A 25 18.99 5.75 0.04
N PRO A 26 17.82 6.23 0.53
CA PRO A 26 16.59 5.45 0.53
C PRO A 26 16.11 5.08 -0.87
N TYR A 27 15.70 3.83 -1.06
CA TYR A 27 15.00 3.40 -2.27
C TYR A 27 13.62 4.10 -2.36
N GLU A 28 12.92 4.24 -1.22
CA GLU A 28 11.66 4.97 -1.12
C GLU A 28 11.95 6.48 -0.96
N ASN A 29 11.84 7.24 -2.04
CA ASN A 29 12.14 8.67 -2.07
C ASN A 29 11.13 9.45 -2.94
N PRO A 30 11.08 10.80 -2.84
CA PRO A 30 10.09 11.63 -3.54
C PRO A 30 10.05 11.46 -5.06
N SER A 31 11.17 11.14 -5.70
CA SER A 31 11.22 11.00 -7.17
C SER A 31 10.33 9.86 -7.70
N ARG A 32 9.97 8.88 -6.86
CA ARG A 32 9.07 7.80 -7.26
C ARG A 32 7.70 8.32 -7.70
N ALA A 33 7.08 9.15 -6.87
CA ALA A 33 5.78 9.74 -7.21
C ALA A 33 5.89 10.71 -8.40
N ASP A 34 7.00 11.44 -8.52
CA ASP A 34 7.24 12.35 -9.63
C ASP A 34 7.33 11.61 -10.96
N ILE A 35 8.07 10.51 -11.01
CA ILE A 35 8.24 9.67 -12.20
C ILE A 35 6.90 9.07 -12.65
N VAL A 36 6.10 8.58 -11.69
CA VAL A 36 4.77 8.05 -11.99
C VAL A 36 3.85 9.16 -12.52
N LEU A 37 3.82 10.31 -11.85
CA LEU A 37 3.00 11.46 -12.28
C LEU A 37 3.38 11.95 -13.68
N GLU A 38 4.69 12.06 -13.97
CA GLU A 38 5.19 12.45 -15.30
C GLU A 38 4.69 11.45 -16.36
N ARG A 39 4.75 10.15 -16.07
CA ARG A 39 4.28 9.12 -17.00
C ARG A 39 2.77 9.17 -17.20
N VAL A 40 1.97 9.33 -16.12
CA VAL A 40 0.52 9.53 -16.20
C VAL A 40 0.16 10.70 -17.13
N ASN A 41 0.85 11.83 -16.98
CA ASN A 41 0.63 13.01 -17.79
C ASN A 41 1.06 12.82 -19.26
N SER A 42 2.22 12.21 -19.50
CA SER A 42 2.73 11.99 -20.86
C SER A 42 1.86 11.03 -21.67
N GLU A 43 1.31 10.00 -21.02
CA GLU A 43 0.38 9.05 -21.66
C GLU A 43 -1.08 9.54 -21.68
N LYS A 44 -1.36 10.69 -21.06
CA LYS A 44 -2.70 11.30 -21.03
C LYS A 44 -3.77 10.38 -20.48
N LEU A 45 -3.46 9.69 -19.38
CA LEU A 45 -4.39 8.72 -18.75
C LEU A 45 -5.67 9.36 -18.20
N GLY A 46 -5.72 10.68 -18.06
CA GLY A 46 -6.88 11.43 -17.61
C GLY A 46 -6.50 12.63 -16.74
N GLU A 47 -7.47 13.11 -15.98
CA GLU A 47 -7.28 14.27 -15.12
C GLU A 47 -6.47 13.92 -13.87
N VAL A 48 -5.57 14.82 -13.47
CA VAL A 48 -4.86 14.77 -12.18
C VAL A 48 -5.47 15.81 -11.27
N ILE A 49 -5.98 15.39 -10.10
CA ILE A 49 -6.63 16.27 -9.14
C ILE A 49 -5.95 16.22 -7.77
N ALA A 50 -6.08 17.30 -7.01
CA ALA A 50 -5.64 17.34 -5.62
C ALA A 50 -6.61 16.58 -4.71
N PRO A 51 -6.13 15.98 -3.60
CA PRO A 51 -7.01 15.34 -2.65
C PRO A 51 -7.84 16.36 -1.86
N ARG A 52 -8.99 15.91 -1.37
CA ARG A 52 -9.74 16.57 -0.32
C ARG A 52 -9.11 16.23 1.04
N GLU A 53 -9.17 17.13 1.99
CA GLU A 53 -8.75 16.84 3.37
C GLU A 53 -9.87 16.12 4.12
N PHE A 54 -9.49 15.05 4.82
CA PHE A 54 -10.36 14.27 5.72
C PHE A 54 -9.88 14.41 7.17
N GLY A 55 -10.78 14.28 8.12
CA GLY A 55 -10.45 14.22 9.54
C GLY A 55 -9.62 12.98 9.92
N MET A 56 -9.47 12.78 11.21
CA MET A 56 -8.73 11.65 11.77
C MET A 56 -9.59 10.41 11.99
N GLU A 57 -10.91 10.53 11.90
CA GLU A 57 -11.85 9.44 12.15
C GLU A 57 -11.56 8.18 11.30
N PRO A 58 -11.27 8.28 9.97
CA PRO A 58 -10.95 7.11 9.19
C PRO A 58 -9.64 6.42 9.61
N VAL A 59 -8.66 7.18 10.12
CA VAL A 59 -7.40 6.65 10.64
C VAL A 59 -7.64 5.92 11.95
N LEU A 60 -8.35 6.56 12.89
CA LEU A 60 -8.65 6.02 14.23
C LEU A 60 -9.64 4.85 14.19
N ALA A 61 -10.33 4.63 13.08
CA ALA A 61 -11.16 3.45 12.87
C ALA A 61 -10.33 2.15 12.69
N LEU A 62 -9.04 2.26 12.35
CA LEU A 62 -8.18 1.13 12.00
C LEU A 62 -6.85 1.09 12.75
N HIS A 63 -6.32 2.25 13.15
CA HIS A 63 -5.05 2.33 13.85
C HIS A 63 -5.26 2.69 15.32
N ASP A 64 -4.41 2.14 16.18
CA ASP A 64 -4.40 2.43 17.61
C ASP A 64 -4.18 3.92 17.88
N ALA A 65 -4.94 4.49 18.79
CA ALA A 65 -4.88 5.92 19.09
C ALA A 65 -3.53 6.37 19.66
N GLU A 66 -2.89 5.54 20.50
CA GLU A 66 -1.57 5.85 21.07
C GLU A 66 -0.47 5.75 20.01
N PHE A 67 -0.59 4.83 19.06
CA PHE A 67 0.29 4.75 17.90
C PHE A 67 0.16 5.98 16.99
N VAL A 68 -1.06 6.41 16.72
CA VAL A 68 -1.32 7.62 15.92
C VAL A 68 -0.78 8.86 16.61
N GLU A 69 -0.99 9.01 17.94
CA GLU A 69 -0.40 10.09 18.74
C GLU A 69 1.13 10.06 18.68
N PHE A 70 1.73 8.86 18.81
CA PHE A 70 3.18 8.71 18.67
C PHE A 70 3.67 9.20 17.31
N LEU A 71 3.08 8.78 16.19
CA LEU A 71 3.49 9.22 14.86
C LEU A 71 3.41 10.74 14.68
N GLN A 72 2.40 11.36 15.28
CA GLN A 72 2.17 12.81 15.23
C GLN A 72 3.29 13.60 15.90
N VAL A 73 3.82 13.12 17.01
CA VAL A 73 4.83 13.84 17.80
C VAL A 73 6.25 13.27 17.67
N ALA A 74 6.42 12.13 16.99
CA ALA A 74 7.67 11.38 17.00
C ALA A 74 8.88 12.21 16.53
N TRP A 75 8.74 12.97 15.44
CA TRP A 75 9.84 13.81 14.97
C TRP A 75 10.12 14.98 15.89
N GLU A 76 9.10 15.62 16.44
CA GLU A 76 9.26 16.71 17.39
C GLU A 76 10.01 16.24 18.65
N GLU A 77 9.56 15.12 19.26
CA GLU A 77 10.25 14.55 20.44
C GLU A 77 11.69 14.11 20.09
N TRP A 78 11.91 13.50 18.92
CA TRP A 78 13.24 13.08 18.47
C TRP A 78 14.19 14.26 18.29
N SER A 79 13.75 15.33 17.64
CA SER A 79 14.54 16.53 17.35
C SER A 79 14.94 17.33 18.61
N GLN A 80 14.29 17.07 19.76
CA GLN A 80 14.64 17.65 21.05
C GLN A 80 15.72 16.85 21.81
N THR A 81 16.13 15.70 21.27
CA THR A 81 17.21 14.89 21.84
C THR A 81 18.59 15.39 21.36
N GLU A 82 19.65 14.75 21.84
CA GLU A 82 21.02 14.98 21.35
C GLU A 82 21.35 14.19 20.07
N TYR A 83 20.37 13.43 19.52
CA TYR A 83 20.57 12.65 18.30
C TYR A 83 20.57 13.55 17.08
N GLU A 84 21.57 13.37 16.20
CA GLU A 84 21.72 14.19 14.99
C GLU A 84 21.09 13.57 13.72
N GLY A 85 20.76 12.29 13.77
CA GLY A 85 20.21 11.55 12.62
C GLY A 85 18.69 11.45 12.62
N GLU A 86 18.17 10.75 11.63
CA GLU A 86 16.76 10.40 11.56
C GLU A 86 16.39 9.36 12.63
N ALA A 87 15.14 9.32 13.06
CA ALA A 87 14.68 8.36 14.06
C ALA A 87 14.56 6.97 13.41
N ILE A 88 15.56 6.13 13.61
CA ILE A 88 15.63 4.75 13.13
C ILE A 88 15.48 3.81 14.32
N PRO A 89 14.57 2.80 14.28
CA PRO A 89 14.49 1.80 15.33
C PRO A 89 15.82 1.04 15.50
N THR A 90 16.33 1.00 16.70
CA THR A 90 17.60 0.30 17.04
C THR A 90 17.42 -0.82 18.04
N CYS A 91 16.28 -0.86 18.74
CA CYS A 91 15.93 -1.88 19.73
C CYS A 91 14.44 -2.13 19.75
N TRP A 92 14.05 -3.40 19.73
CA TRP A 92 12.66 -3.84 19.74
C TRP A 92 12.33 -4.66 20.99
N PRO A 93 11.05 -4.72 21.41
CA PRO A 93 10.64 -5.61 22.48
C PRO A 93 10.77 -7.07 22.00
N GLY A 94 11.86 -7.74 22.37
CA GLY A 94 12.11 -9.13 22.04
C GLY A 94 11.10 -10.07 22.74
N ARG A 95 10.96 -11.32 22.25
CA ARG A 95 9.96 -12.30 22.70
C ARG A 95 9.89 -12.54 24.23
N ARG A 96 10.99 -12.31 24.95
CA ARG A 96 11.09 -12.54 26.40
C ARG A 96 11.20 -11.25 27.21
N MET A 97 11.08 -10.10 26.53
CA MET A 97 11.05 -8.78 27.18
C MET A 97 9.61 -8.38 27.50
N SER A 98 9.48 -7.42 28.43
CA SER A 98 8.19 -6.79 28.67
C SER A 98 7.73 -6.05 27.41
N GLN A 99 6.46 -6.20 27.05
CA GLN A 99 5.82 -5.47 25.96
C GLN A 99 5.25 -4.10 26.43
N ARG A 100 5.89 -3.48 27.42
CA ARG A 100 5.47 -2.16 27.92
C ARG A 100 5.99 -1.06 27.04
N ARG A 101 5.11 -0.13 26.67
CA ARG A 101 5.45 1.08 25.96
C ARG A 101 6.45 1.92 26.81
N PRO A 102 7.61 2.31 26.24
CA PRO A 102 8.56 3.21 26.92
C PRO A 102 8.07 4.66 26.91
N ASP A 103 8.64 5.46 27.82
CA ASP A 103 8.37 6.92 27.85
C ASP A 103 9.34 7.71 26.96
N TYR A 104 10.59 7.26 26.84
CA TYR A 104 11.60 7.95 26.05
C TYR A 104 11.47 7.65 24.56
N ILE A 105 11.67 8.66 23.70
CA ILE A 105 11.40 8.59 22.26
C ILE A 105 12.16 7.48 21.53
N ASP A 106 13.43 7.23 21.84
CA ASP A 106 14.21 6.15 21.24
C ASP A 106 13.57 4.78 21.48
N GLY A 107 13.07 4.55 22.70
CA GLY A 107 12.31 3.35 23.02
C GLY A 107 10.94 3.29 22.33
N LYS A 108 10.22 4.41 22.19
CA LYS A 108 8.93 4.48 21.47
C LYS A 108 9.11 4.13 19.99
N VAL A 109 10.17 4.64 19.35
CA VAL A 109 10.49 4.35 17.95
C VAL A 109 10.64 2.85 17.71
N GLY A 110 11.32 2.14 18.63
CA GLY A 110 11.46 0.70 18.54
C GLY A 110 10.23 -0.09 18.99
N TYR A 111 9.37 0.49 19.84
CA TYR A 111 8.13 -0.13 20.29
C TYR A 111 7.08 -0.18 19.17
N TYR A 112 6.95 0.91 18.43
CA TYR A 112 6.00 1.04 17.33
C TYR A 112 6.58 0.69 15.94
N GLY A 113 7.90 0.63 15.80
CA GLY A 113 8.56 0.23 14.55
C GLY A 113 8.84 -1.26 14.51
N PHE A 114 8.58 -1.95 13.40
CA PHE A 114 8.92 -3.37 13.28
C PHE A 114 10.18 -3.61 12.42
N SER A 115 10.70 -2.58 11.76
CA SER A 115 11.87 -2.71 10.87
C SER A 115 12.74 -1.46 10.85
N SER A 116 14.02 -1.58 10.51
CA SER A 116 15.02 -0.52 10.65
C SER A 116 15.24 0.33 9.41
N GLU A 117 14.75 -0.09 8.24
CA GLU A 117 14.87 0.67 6.99
C GLU A 117 13.92 1.88 6.93
N THR A 118 12.94 1.92 7.81
CA THR A 118 11.93 2.97 7.86
C THR A 118 12.24 4.00 8.92
N SER A 119 12.92 5.08 8.54
CA SER A 119 13.19 6.21 9.45
C SER A 119 12.00 7.15 9.57
N ILE A 120 11.85 7.80 10.73
CA ILE A 120 11.00 8.99 10.88
C ILE A 120 11.90 10.23 10.75
N SER A 121 11.50 11.17 9.90
CA SER A 121 12.16 12.44 9.63
C SER A 121 11.16 13.59 9.65
N GLU A 122 11.66 14.82 9.58
CA GLU A 122 10.80 16.00 9.39
C GLU A 122 9.82 15.78 8.21
N GLY A 123 8.56 16.15 8.42
CA GLY A 123 7.51 16.06 7.41
C GLY A 123 6.93 14.65 7.17
N THR A 124 7.41 13.63 7.91
CA THR A 124 6.89 12.25 7.77
C THR A 124 5.39 12.17 8.08
N TRP A 125 4.94 12.77 9.18
CA TRP A 125 3.54 12.79 9.57
C TRP A 125 2.65 13.49 8.55
N GLU A 126 3.05 14.67 8.11
CA GLU A 126 2.30 15.46 7.12
C GLU A 126 2.19 14.74 5.77
N ALA A 127 3.25 14.06 5.35
CA ALA A 127 3.23 13.25 4.13
C ALA A 127 2.32 12.02 4.28
N ALA A 128 2.34 11.34 5.43
CA ALA A 128 1.46 10.21 5.72
C ALA A 128 -0.01 10.62 5.72
N LEU A 129 -0.35 11.76 6.34
CA LEU A 129 -1.70 12.33 6.29
C LEU A 129 -2.14 12.67 4.87
N ALA A 130 -1.26 13.28 4.09
CA ALA A 130 -1.57 13.60 2.70
C ALA A 130 -1.78 12.33 1.84
N SER A 131 -1.01 11.27 2.09
CA SER A 131 -1.18 9.97 1.43
C SER A 131 -2.54 9.33 1.76
N LYS A 132 -2.94 9.36 3.03
CA LYS A 132 -4.28 8.96 3.48
C LYS A 132 -5.38 9.76 2.76
N ASP A 133 -5.23 11.08 2.65
CA ASP A 133 -6.21 11.93 1.95
C ASP A 133 -6.31 11.61 0.45
N VAL A 134 -5.20 11.25 -0.18
CA VAL A 134 -5.15 10.77 -1.57
C VAL A 134 -5.97 9.49 -1.72
N ALA A 135 -5.79 8.50 -0.84
CA ALA A 135 -6.53 7.24 -0.87
C ALA A 135 -8.03 7.44 -0.62
N LEU A 136 -8.38 8.22 0.40
CA LEU A 136 -9.78 8.52 0.76
C LEU A 136 -10.52 9.31 -0.31
N THR A 137 -9.84 10.25 -0.99
CA THR A 137 -10.44 10.97 -2.12
C THR A 137 -10.76 10.02 -3.27
N GLY A 138 -9.88 9.05 -3.54
CA GLY A 138 -10.14 8.02 -4.53
C GLY A 138 -11.34 7.15 -4.19
N ALA A 139 -11.45 6.71 -2.93
CA ALA A 139 -12.59 5.95 -2.43
C ALA A 139 -13.90 6.74 -2.54
N GLU A 140 -13.89 8.03 -2.17
CA GLU A 140 -15.05 8.92 -2.28
C GLU A 140 -15.54 9.08 -3.73
N LEU A 141 -14.61 9.22 -4.68
CA LEU A 141 -14.96 9.34 -6.10
C LEU A 141 -15.62 8.06 -6.62
N LEU A 142 -15.08 6.88 -6.27
CA LEU A 142 -15.69 5.59 -6.65
C LEU A 142 -17.09 5.43 -6.07
N LEU A 143 -17.28 5.78 -4.80
CA LEU A 143 -18.58 5.69 -4.14
C LEU A 143 -19.63 6.57 -4.84
N LYS A 144 -19.30 7.85 -5.09
CA LYS A 144 -20.18 8.80 -5.78
C LYS A 144 -20.54 8.34 -7.20
N ALA A 145 -19.61 7.76 -7.92
CA ALA A 145 -19.87 7.25 -9.26
C ALA A 145 -20.81 6.03 -9.24
N ASN A 146 -20.62 5.15 -8.27
CA ASN A 146 -21.50 3.99 -8.09
C ASN A 146 -22.94 4.40 -7.77
N GLU A 147 -23.13 5.40 -6.89
CA GLU A 147 -24.45 5.93 -6.51
C GLU A 147 -25.16 6.67 -7.66
N THR A 148 -24.43 7.44 -8.45
CA THR A 148 -25.02 8.33 -9.46
C THR A 148 -25.07 7.71 -10.85
N GLY A 149 -24.41 6.57 -11.07
CA GLY A 149 -24.21 5.97 -12.39
C GLY A 149 -23.39 6.84 -13.35
N MET A 150 -22.68 7.86 -12.81
CA MET A 150 -21.82 8.72 -13.60
C MET A 150 -20.48 8.05 -13.85
N SER A 151 -20.01 8.08 -15.10
CA SER A 151 -18.68 7.59 -15.45
C SER A 151 -17.61 8.53 -14.90
N ILE A 152 -16.62 7.97 -14.16
CA ILE A 152 -15.45 8.71 -13.67
C ILE A 152 -14.38 8.82 -14.79
N SER A 153 -14.44 7.92 -15.77
CA SER A 153 -13.55 7.94 -16.92
C SER A 153 -14.09 8.89 -18.01
N THR A 154 -13.19 9.54 -18.74
CA THR A 154 -13.56 10.22 -20.00
C THR A 154 -14.18 9.17 -20.90
N PRO A 155 -15.40 9.39 -21.49
CA PRO A 155 -16.13 8.33 -22.15
C PRO A 155 -15.46 7.92 -23.48
N LEU A 156 -14.51 7.00 -23.42
CA LEU A 156 -14.05 6.28 -24.60
C LEU A 156 -14.93 5.05 -24.88
N ASN A 157 -15.59 4.49 -23.85
CA ASN A 157 -16.56 3.41 -24.00
C ASN A 157 -17.60 3.44 -22.86
N ALA A 158 -18.88 3.42 -23.20
CA ALA A 158 -20.01 3.39 -22.26
C ALA A 158 -20.09 2.11 -21.38
N ASN A 159 -19.17 1.17 -21.56
CA ASN A 159 -19.08 -0.12 -20.86
C ASN A 159 -17.78 -0.29 -20.09
N SER A 160 -16.95 0.75 -19.93
CA SER A 160 -15.68 0.64 -19.19
C SER A 160 -15.92 0.51 -17.69
N THR A 161 -15.21 -0.41 -17.06
CA THR A 161 -15.15 -0.55 -15.60
C THR A 161 -14.60 0.74 -14.98
N GLN A 162 -15.21 1.20 -13.89
CA GLN A 162 -14.77 2.43 -13.23
C GLN A 162 -13.50 2.21 -12.45
N GLY A 163 -12.46 2.99 -12.72
CA GLY A 163 -11.19 2.95 -12.02
C GLY A 163 -10.72 4.33 -11.58
N VAL A 164 -10.09 4.40 -10.42
CA VAL A 164 -9.44 5.59 -9.87
C VAL A 164 -8.05 5.23 -9.40
N PHE A 165 -7.07 6.08 -9.67
CA PHE A 165 -5.70 5.90 -9.21
C PHE A 165 -5.33 6.91 -8.12
N SER A 166 -5.01 6.42 -6.94
CA SER A 166 -4.48 7.16 -5.80
C SER A 166 -2.96 7.02 -5.77
N LEU A 167 -2.26 8.05 -6.24
CA LEU A 167 -0.80 8.10 -6.24
C LEU A 167 -0.30 8.45 -4.83
N CYS A 168 -0.44 7.45 -3.95
CA CYS A 168 -0.04 7.52 -2.55
C CYS A 168 1.49 7.49 -2.41
N ARG A 169 2.02 8.34 -1.55
CA ARG A 169 3.38 8.34 -1.01
C ARG A 169 3.44 9.15 0.29
N PRO A 170 3.93 8.54 1.41
CA PRO A 170 4.49 7.18 1.54
C PRO A 170 3.49 6.07 1.23
N PRO A 171 3.97 4.83 0.96
CA PRO A 171 3.13 3.65 0.81
C PRO A 171 2.45 3.27 2.14
N GLY A 172 1.60 2.22 2.14
CA GLY A 172 0.76 1.95 3.30
C GLY A 172 0.68 0.49 3.76
N HIS A 173 0.80 -0.49 2.89
CA HIS A 173 0.38 -1.88 3.14
C HIS A 173 1.11 -2.61 4.29
N HIS A 174 2.29 -2.12 4.69
CA HIS A 174 3.01 -2.66 5.85
C HIS A 174 2.60 -2.05 7.19
N ALA A 175 1.93 -0.89 7.22
CA ALA A 175 1.48 -0.27 8.46
C ALA A 175 0.34 -1.11 9.07
N ALA A 176 0.59 -1.69 10.25
CA ALA A 176 -0.32 -2.52 11.01
C ALA A 176 -1.22 -1.69 11.94
N PHE A 177 -2.04 -2.34 12.77
CA PHE A 177 -2.90 -1.67 13.73
C PHE A 177 -2.13 -0.65 14.59
N ASP A 178 -0.95 -1.03 15.10
CA ASP A 178 -0.13 -0.24 16.02
C ASP A 178 1.37 -0.23 15.67
N MET A 179 1.76 -0.55 14.43
CA MET A 179 3.17 -0.60 14.04
C MET A 179 3.40 0.01 12.66
N PHE A 180 4.53 0.73 12.51
CA PHE A 180 5.06 1.24 11.25
C PHE A 180 6.32 0.46 10.82
N GLY A 181 6.61 0.45 9.52
CA GLY A 181 7.79 -0.19 8.92
C GLY A 181 7.58 -0.44 7.43
N GLY A 182 8.58 -1.00 6.72
CA GLY A 182 8.46 -1.22 5.27
C GLY A 182 8.11 0.06 4.50
N TYR A 183 8.64 1.20 4.92
CA TYR A 183 8.34 2.56 4.41
C TYR A 183 6.93 3.09 4.71
N CYS A 184 6.08 2.33 5.41
CA CYS A 184 4.67 2.61 5.65
C CYS A 184 4.44 3.14 7.08
N PHE A 185 3.57 4.15 7.22
CA PHE A 185 3.21 4.78 8.51
C PHE A 185 1.71 4.66 8.81
N LEU A 186 0.85 4.92 7.83
CA LEU A 186 -0.59 4.71 7.86
C LEU A 186 -0.97 3.79 6.69
N ASN A 187 -1.90 2.89 6.90
CA ASN A 187 -2.30 1.92 5.87
C ASN A 187 -3.33 2.53 4.91
N ASN A 188 -2.85 3.13 3.83
CA ASN A 188 -3.68 3.85 2.87
C ASN A 188 -4.80 2.99 2.27
N ALA A 189 -4.48 1.76 1.84
CA ALA A 189 -5.44 0.84 1.24
C ALA A 189 -6.48 0.35 2.27
N ALA A 190 -6.05 0.02 3.49
CA ALA A 190 -6.94 -0.41 4.55
C ALA A 190 -7.87 0.73 5.00
N ILE A 191 -7.34 1.97 5.14
CA ILE A 191 -8.13 3.15 5.50
C ILE A 191 -9.20 3.42 4.43
N ALA A 192 -8.86 3.32 3.14
CA ALA A 192 -9.83 3.47 2.05
C ALA A 192 -10.89 2.37 2.07
N ALA A 193 -10.50 1.11 2.31
CA ALA A 193 -11.41 -0.03 2.40
C ALA A 193 -12.38 0.12 3.59
N GLN A 194 -11.89 0.51 4.76
CA GLN A 194 -12.73 0.76 5.93
C GLN A 194 -13.70 1.91 5.68
N TRP A 195 -13.21 3.00 5.11
CA TRP A 195 -14.06 4.15 4.81
C TRP A 195 -15.20 3.77 3.84
N LEU A 196 -14.92 2.94 2.82
CA LEU A 196 -15.95 2.41 1.94
C LEU A 196 -16.99 1.58 2.71
N ARG A 197 -16.53 0.73 3.65
CA ARG A 197 -17.41 -0.03 4.55
C ARG A 197 -18.33 0.87 5.38
N ASP A 198 -17.76 1.92 5.98
CA ASP A 198 -18.49 2.89 6.82
C ASP A 198 -19.50 3.70 6.00
N ASN A 199 -19.34 3.77 4.68
CA ASN A 199 -20.23 4.47 3.76
C ASN A 199 -21.13 3.52 2.93
N GLY A 200 -21.38 2.31 3.41
CA GLY A 200 -22.45 1.44 2.92
C GLY A 200 -22.04 0.36 1.93
N ILE A 201 -20.76 0.22 1.59
CA ILE A 201 -20.27 -0.94 0.83
C ILE A 201 -20.19 -2.15 1.74
N GLU A 202 -20.90 -3.23 1.45
CA GLU A 202 -20.98 -4.40 2.35
C GLU A 202 -19.77 -5.35 2.22
N ARG A 203 -19.16 -5.45 1.05
CA ARG A 203 -18.02 -6.34 0.79
C ARG A 203 -16.94 -5.64 -0.02
N VAL A 204 -15.76 -5.51 0.57
CA VAL A 204 -14.56 -4.96 -0.08
C VAL A 204 -13.52 -6.06 -0.21
N ALA A 205 -12.89 -6.20 -1.37
CA ALA A 205 -11.68 -6.99 -1.50
C ALA A 205 -10.45 -6.07 -1.61
N ILE A 206 -9.36 -6.43 -0.94
CA ILE A 206 -8.05 -5.81 -1.12
C ILE A 206 -7.15 -6.83 -1.80
N LEU A 207 -6.72 -6.52 -3.02
CA LEU A 207 -5.80 -7.32 -3.81
C LEU A 207 -4.43 -6.65 -3.80
N ASP A 208 -3.50 -7.27 -3.11
CA ASP A 208 -2.13 -6.78 -2.97
C ASP A 208 -1.23 -7.48 -3.98
N VAL A 209 -0.70 -6.72 -4.93
CA VAL A 209 0.18 -7.20 -6.01
C VAL A 209 1.62 -6.70 -5.86
N ASP A 210 1.92 -6.03 -4.74
CA ASP A 210 3.27 -5.69 -4.34
C ASP A 210 4.11 -6.97 -4.16
N PHE A 211 5.42 -6.87 -4.40
CA PHE A 211 6.32 -7.99 -4.18
C PHE A 211 6.40 -8.40 -2.71
N HIS A 212 6.29 -7.43 -1.79
CA HIS A 212 6.33 -7.67 -0.35
C HIS A 212 4.94 -8.00 0.18
N HIS A 213 4.86 -8.90 1.15
CA HIS A 213 3.60 -9.18 1.82
C HIS A 213 3.11 -7.96 2.59
N GLY A 214 1.87 -7.54 2.36
CA GLY A 214 1.23 -6.45 3.09
C GLY A 214 0.79 -6.90 4.49
N ASN A 215 1.76 -7.14 5.36
CA ASN A 215 1.55 -7.64 6.72
C ASN A 215 0.65 -6.74 7.56
N GLY A 216 0.68 -5.43 7.33
CA GLY A 216 -0.18 -4.48 8.02
C GLY A 216 -1.64 -4.61 7.59
N THR A 217 -1.90 -4.76 6.30
CA THR A 217 -3.25 -5.00 5.80
C THR A 217 -3.82 -6.32 6.31
N GLN A 218 -3.00 -7.39 6.31
CA GLN A 218 -3.38 -8.67 6.91
C GLN A 218 -3.72 -8.53 8.39
N ASP A 219 -2.87 -7.87 9.18
CA ASP A 219 -3.06 -7.67 10.62
C ASP A 219 -4.40 -6.98 10.92
N ILE A 220 -4.69 -5.88 10.23
CA ILE A 220 -5.89 -5.07 10.42
C ILE A 220 -7.19 -5.84 10.14
N PHE A 221 -7.20 -6.73 9.16
CA PHE A 221 -8.41 -7.45 8.73
C PHE A 221 -8.42 -8.94 9.09
N TYR A 222 -7.48 -9.42 9.91
CA TYR A 222 -7.26 -10.85 10.12
C TYR A 222 -8.41 -11.57 10.83
N ASP A 223 -9.21 -10.87 11.62
CA ASP A 223 -10.39 -11.38 12.33
C ASP A 223 -11.73 -10.95 11.71
N ARG A 224 -11.70 -10.41 10.47
CA ARG A 224 -12.86 -9.83 9.78
C ARG A 224 -13.22 -10.60 8.53
N GLN A 225 -14.54 -10.85 8.33
CA GLN A 225 -15.06 -11.53 7.14
C GLN A 225 -15.64 -10.59 6.07
N ASP A 226 -15.76 -9.30 6.36
CA ASP A 226 -16.37 -8.29 5.48
C ASP A 226 -15.35 -7.62 4.56
N VAL A 227 -14.06 -7.88 4.79
CA VAL A 227 -12.96 -7.50 3.91
C VAL A 227 -12.16 -8.75 3.53
N LEU A 228 -12.11 -9.07 2.24
CA LEU A 228 -11.29 -10.16 1.72
C LEU A 228 -9.91 -9.62 1.38
N TYR A 229 -8.86 -10.11 2.04
CA TYR A 229 -7.47 -9.76 1.74
C TYR A 229 -6.77 -10.87 0.97
N LEU A 230 -6.16 -10.51 -0.17
CA LEU A 230 -5.39 -11.43 -1.01
C LEU A 230 -4.04 -10.82 -1.35
N SER A 231 -2.95 -11.57 -1.20
CA SER A 231 -1.60 -11.07 -1.48
C SER A 231 -0.77 -12.08 -2.26
N LEU A 232 -0.09 -11.59 -3.34
CA LEU A 232 0.87 -12.37 -4.13
C LEU A 232 2.26 -11.78 -3.91
N HIS A 233 3.09 -12.45 -3.17
CA HIS A 233 4.35 -11.88 -2.68
C HIS A 233 5.50 -12.89 -2.69
N GLY A 234 6.71 -12.39 -2.47
CA GLY A 234 7.89 -13.22 -2.27
C GLY A 234 7.74 -14.10 -1.03
N ASP A 235 8.13 -15.39 -1.14
CA ASP A 235 8.03 -16.32 -0.01
C ASP A 235 8.70 -15.72 1.25
N PRO A 236 8.00 -15.62 2.40
CA PRO A 236 8.55 -15.02 3.61
C PRO A 236 9.83 -15.68 4.13
N ARG A 237 10.11 -16.92 3.72
CA ARG A 237 11.38 -17.61 4.02
C ARG A 237 12.58 -16.92 3.37
N ASP A 238 12.35 -16.19 2.26
CA ASP A 238 13.37 -15.57 1.43
C ASP A 238 13.20 -14.03 1.33
N ALA A 239 12.00 -13.50 1.61
CA ALA A 239 11.64 -12.10 1.43
C ALA A 239 11.17 -11.42 2.72
N PHE A 240 11.40 -10.10 2.83
CA PHE A 240 10.78 -9.24 3.82
C PHE A 240 9.23 -9.33 3.73
N PRO A 241 8.47 -9.32 4.83
CA PRO A 241 8.89 -9.09 6.21
C PRO A 241 9.28 -10.37 6.99
N HIS A 242 9.44 -11.51 6.35
CA HIS A 242 9.88 -12.82 6.87
C HIS A 242 8.92 -13.51 7.86
N PHE A 243 8.18 -12.78 8.67
CA PHE A 243 7.42 -13.33 9.80
C PHE A 243 5.90 -13.35 9.57
N SER A 244 5.44 -13.02 8.36
CA SER A 244 4.05 -12.98 7.95
C SER A 244 3.91 -13.22 6.45
N GLY A 245 2.76 -13.75 6.00
CA GLY A 245 2.49 -14.04 4.59
C GLY A 245 2.60 -15.53 4.23
N TYR A 246 2.57 -16.41 5.22
CA TYR A 246 2.56 -17.86 4.97
C TYR A 246 1.19 -18.31 4.45
N SER A 247 1.16 -19.33 3.60
CA SER A 247 -0.06 -19.81 2.94
C SER A 247 -1.09 -20.43 3.89
N ASP A 248 -0.69 -20.80 5.11
CA ASP A 248 -1.56 -21.31 6.16
C ASP A 248 -2.13 -20.22 7.08
N GLU A 249 -1.73 -18.97 6.90
CA GLU A 249 -2.34 -17.80 7.53
C GLU A 249 -3.61 -17.41 6.75
N THR A 250 -4.77 -17.89 7.21
CA THR A 250 -6.04 -17.78 6.48
C THR A 250 -7.11 -16.94 7.20
N GLY A 251 -6.70 -16.20 8.23
CA GLY A 251 -7.59 -15.46 9.14
C GLY A 251 -7.81 -16.17 10.47
N GLN A 252 -8.40 -15.46 11.41
CA GLN A 252 -8.78 -15.99 12.72
C GLN A 252 -10.20 -15.59 13.08
N ASP A 253 -10.79 -16.24 14.06
CA ASP A 253 -12.15 -15.97 14.56
C ASP A 253 -13.17 -15.80 13.44
N ALA A 254 -13.83 -14.65 13.32
CA ALA A 254 -14.79 -14.35 12.25
C ALA A 254 -14.14 -14.22 10.86
N GLY A 255 -12.82 -13.93 10.80
CA GLY A 255 -12.07 -13.73 9.57
C GLY A 255 -11.52 -15.01 8.93
N VAL A 256 -11.79 -16.20 9.50
CA VAL A 256 -11.29 -17.47 8.91
C VAL A 256 -11.79 -17.63 7.47
N GLY A 257 -10.83 -17.74 6.54
CA GLY A 257 -11.06 -17.83 5.09
C GLY A 257 -11.13 -16.48 4.36
N ALA A 258 -11.03 -15.35 5.08
CA ALA A 258 -11.00 -14.01 4.47
C ALA A 258 -9.57 -13.49 4.19
N THR A 259 -8.53 -14.26 4.50
CA THR A 259 -7.15 -14.00 4.13
C THR A 259 -6.66 -15.08 3.18
N PHE A 260 -5.99 -14.69 2.08
CA PHE A 260 -5.44 -15.62 1.10
C PHE A 260 -4.04 -15.19 0.67
N ASN A 261 -3.02 -15.88 1.17
CA ASN A 261 -1.61 -15.64 0.87
C ASN A 261 -1.09 -16.58 -0.23
N CYS A 262 -0.43 -16.00 -1.22
CA CYS A 262 0.24 -16.69 -2.32
C CYS A 262 1.75 -16.41 -2.27
N PRO A 263 2.52 -17.02 -1.34
CA PRO A 263 3.97 -16.89 -1.33
C PRO A 263 4.59 -17.57 -2.55
N LEU A 264 5.50 -16.89 -3.23
CA LEU A 264 6.12 -17.35 -4.46
C LEU A 264 7.66 -17.36 -4.34
N PRO A 265 8.34 -18.39 -4.87
CA PRO A 265 9.78 -18.56 -4.70
C PRO A 265 10.61 -17.57 -5.52
N PRO A 266 11.91 -17.40 -5.16
CA PRO A 266 12.86 -16.62 -5.95
C PRO A 266 12.89 -17.02 -7.43
N GLY A 267 12.97 -16.01 -8.31
CA GLY A 267 13.01 -16.20 -9.75
C GLY A 267 11.65 -16.45 -10.42
N THR A 268 10.55 -16.29 -9.68
CA THR A 268 9.19 -16.41 -10.24
C THR A 268 9.00 -15.51 -11.45
N GLN A 269 8.60 -16.12 -12.57
CA GLN A 269 8.28 -15.46 -13.83
C GLN A 269 6.78 -15.20 -13.95
N PHE A 270 6.39 -14.32 -14.87
CA PHE A 270 5.00 -13.92 -15.08
C PHE A 270 4.02 -15.09 -15.21
N LYS A 271 4.37 -16.16 -15.94
CA LYS A 271 3.48 -17.30 -16.10
C LYS A 271 3.06 -17.90 -14.74
N THR A 272 4.02 -18.20 -13.87
CA THR A 272 3.75 -18.78 -12.55
C THR A 272 2.99 -17.79 -11.65
N TRP A 273 3.39 -16.52 -11.67
CA TRP A 273 2.75 -15.43 -10.96
C TRP A 273 1.28 -15.26 -11.42
N CYS A 274 1.05 -15.23 -12.74
CA CYS A 274 -0.27 -15.07 -13.35
C CYS A 274 -1.21 -16.23 -13.04
N ASP A 275 -0.71 -17.47 -12.98
CA ASP A 275 -1.51 -18.62 -12.60
C ASP A 275 -2.06 -18.45 -11.17
N LYS A 276 -1.25 -17.94 -10.20
CA LYS A 276 -1.69 -17.61 -8.84
C LYS A 276 -2.57 -16.37 -8.78
N PHE A 277 -2.27 -15.36 -9.59
CA PHE A 277 -3.09 -14.17 -9.72
C PHE A 277 -4.53 -14.51 -10.12
N LYS A 278 -4.71 -15.42 -11.07
CA LYS A 278 -6.04 -15.91 -11.49
C LYS A 278 -6.78 -16.66 -10.35
N GLU A 279 -6.06 -17.36 -9.47
CA GLU A 279 -6.67 -17.95 -8.28
C GLU A 279 -7.22 -16.86 -7.34
N CYS A 280 -6.49 -15.76 -7.17
CA CYS A 280 -6.96 -14.60 -6.39
C CYS A 280 -8.19 -13.96 -7.04
N LEU A 281 -8.17 -13.72 -8.36
CA LEU A 281 -9.31 -13.13 -9.07
C LEU A 281 -10.58 -14.02 -8.96
N ALA A 282 -10.44 -15.33 -9.04
CA ALA A 282 -11.56 -16.25 -8.85
C ALA A 282 -12.14 -16.19 -7.43
N LYS A 283 -11.30 -15.97 -6.40
CA LYS A 283 -11.76 -15.79 -5.01
C LYS A 283 -12.48 -14.44 -4.82
N ILE A 284 -12.00 -13.37 -5.46
CA ILE A 284 -12.66 -12.06 -5.45
C ILE A 284 -14.04 -12.16 -6.09
N ASP A 285 -14.16 -12.85 -7.22
CA ASP A 285 -15.45 -13.08 -7.90
C ASP A 285 -16.40 -13.93 -7.03
N GLN A 286 -15.89 -14.99 -6.40
CA GLN A 286 -16.66 -15.82 -5.47
C GLN A 286 -17.12 -15.06 -4.22
N PHE A 287 -16.32 -14.15 -3.71
CA PHE A 287 -16.65 -13.28 -2.57
C PHE A 287 -17.74 -12.27 -2.92
N ASP A 288 -17.97 -12.05 -4.21
CA ASP A 288 -18.93 -11.09 -4.76
C ASP A 288 -18.67 -9.67 -4.25
N THR A 289 -17.41 -9.24 -4.34
CA THR A 289 -16.97 -7.90 -3.89
C THR A 289 -17.71 -6.79 -4.64
N GLU A 290 -18.08 -5.73 -3.94
CA GLU A 290 -18.73 -4.56 -4.54
C GLU A 290 -17.72 -3.53 -5.03
N VAL A 291 -16.60 -3.39 -4.32
CA VAL A 291 -15.48 -2.52 -4.68
C VAL A 291 -14.18 -3.27 -4.47
N LEU A 292 -13.29 -3.19 -5.44
CA LEU A 292 -11.93 -3.72 -5.36
C LEU A 292 -10.96 -2.59 -5.01
N VAL A 293 -10.14 -2.78 -3.99
CA VAL A 293 -8.96 -1.96 -3.70
C VAL A 293 -7.74 -2.75 -4.11
N VAL A 294 -6.87 -2.17 -4.92
CA VAL A 294 -5.61 -2.79 -5.35
C VAL A 294 -4.45 -2.06 -4.69
N SER A 295 -3.74 -2.73 -3.76
CA SER A 295 -2.42 -2.29 -3.32
C SER A 295 -1.45 -2.52 -4.48
N LEU A 296 -1.17 -1.43 -5.23
CA LEU A 296 -0.44 -1.46 -6.48
C LEU A 296 1.05 -1.22 -6.25
N GLY A 297 1.79 -2.29 -5.94
CA GLY A 297 3.23 -2.34 -6.05
C GLY A 297 3.66 -2.88 -7.42
N VAL A 298 4.75 -2.35 -7.96
CA VAL A 298 5.35 -2.81 -9.23
C VAL A 298 6.81 -3.26 -9.06
N ASP A 299 7.20 -3.52 -7.84
CA ASP A 299 8.48 -4.09 -7.45
C ASP A 299 8.62 -5.59 -7.78
N THR A 300 7.55 -6.25 -8.25
CA THR A 300 7.62 -7.55 -8.91
C THR A 300 8.44 -7.55 -10.21
N PHE A 301 8.88 -6.38 -10.68
CA PHE A 301 9.65 -6.17 -11.90
C PHE A 301 11.05 -6.82 -11.83
N GLU A 302 11.53 -7.41 -12.94
CA GLU A 302 12.77 -8.21 -13.01
C GLU A 302 14.06 -7.48 -12.63
N LYS A 303 14.06 -6.13 -12.63
CA LYS A 303 15.22 -5.28 -12.30
C LYS A 303 15.02 -4.46 -11.04
N ASP A 304 13.94 -4.70 -10.30
CA ASP A 304 13.73 -4.02 -9.04
C ASP A 304 14.88 -4.37 -8.07
N PRO A 305 15.47 -3.36 -7.38
CA PRO A 305 16.66 -3.57 -6.57
C PRO A 305 16.41 -4.36 -5.28
N ILE A 306 15.17 -4.43 -4.81
CA ILE A 306 14.83 -5.07 -3.52
C ILE A 306 13.85 -6.25 -3.67
N SER A 307 13.71 -6.77 -4.90
CA SER A 307 12.88 -7.93 -5.18
C SER A 307 13.63 -9.00 -5.98
N PHE A 308 13.04 -10.17 -6.12
CA PHE A 308 13.64 -11.27 -6.87
C PHE A 308 12.71 -11.88 -7.93
N PHE A 309 11.53 -11.30 -8.16
CA PHE A 309 10.65 -11.75 -9.25
C PHE A 309 11.19 -11.32 -10.61
N LYS A 310 10.59 -11.86 -11.68
CA LYS A 310 11.08 -11.69 -13.05
C LYS A 310 9.97 -11.27 -14.01
N LEU A 311 9.04 -10.44 -13.55
CA LEU A 311 8.02 -9.83 -14.39
C LEU A 311 8.66 -8.74 -15.27
N LYS A 312 8.12 -8.58 -16.48
CA LYS A 312 8.56 -7.58 -17.44
C LYS A 312 7.54 -6.46 -17.56
N SER A 313 7.94 -5.31 -18.09
CA SER A 313 7.05 -4.16 -18.23
C SER A 313 5.77 -4.45 -19.00
N ASP A 314 5.79 -5.30 -20.04
CA ASP A 314 4.60 -5.70 -20.79
C ASP A 314 3.63 -6.59 -19.98
N ASP A 315 4.12 -7.30 -18.97
CA ASP A 315 3.30 -8.15 -18.11
C ASP A 315 2.31 -7.32 -17.28
N PHE A 316 2.70 -6.10 -16.87
CA PHE A 316 1.86 -5.19 -16.10
C PHE A 316 0.61 -4.73 -16.89
N LEU A 317 0.70 -4.59 -18.21
CA LEU A 317 -0.47 -4.35 -19.05
C LEU A 317 -1.48 -5.51 -18.96
N SER A 318 -0.97 -6.75 -18.95
CA SER A 318 -1.80 -7.95 -18.81
C SER A 318 -2.45 -8.05 -17.44
N ILE A 319 -1.76 -7.61 -16.37
CA ILE A 319 -2.32 -7.53 -15.01
C ILE A 319 -3.53 -6.60 -14.99
N GLY A 320 -3.40 -5.40 -15.55
CA GLY A 320 -4.50 -4.43 -15.65
C GLY A 320 -5.72 -5.00 -16.36
N LYS A 321 -5.53 -5.65 -17.51
CA LYS A 321 -6.62 -6.29 -18.28
C LYS A 321 -7.34 -7.37 -17.48
N LEU A 322 -6.60 -8.21 -16.77
CA LEU A 322 -7.18 -9.25 -15.94
C LEU A 322 -7.99 -8.69 -14.76
N ILE A 323 -7.57 -7.55 -14.17
CA ILE A 323 -8.35 -6.85 -13.15
C ILE A 323 -9.64 -6.28 -13.75
N ALA A 324 -9.59 -5.67 -14.94
CA ALA A 324 -10.74 -5.12 -15.63
C ALA A 324 -11.81 -6.18 -15.95
N ASP A 325 -11.39 -7.41 -16.25
CA ASP A 325 -12.29 -8.54 -16.53
C ASP A 325 -13.22 -8.89 -15.35
N LEU A 326 -12.85 -8.53 -14.10
CA LEU A 326 -13.73 -8.67 -12.94
C LEU A 326 -14.94 -7.74 -12.98
N LYS A 327 -14.90 -6.66 -13.76
CA LYS A 327 -15.95 -5.65 -13.89
C LYS A 327 -16.42 -5.05 -12.56
N ARG A 328 -15.50 -4.84 -11.65
CA ARG A 328 -15.74 -4.22 -10.34
C ARG A 328 -15.18 -2.80 -10.31
N PRO A 329 -15.86 -1.82 -9.72
CA PRO A 329 -15.27 -0.52 -9.41
C PRO A 329 -13.95 -0.72 -8.67
N THR A 330 -12.85 -0.12 -9.15
CA THR A 330 -11.51 -0.42 -8.67
C THR A 330 -10.77 0.84 -8.25
N LEU A 331 -10.26 0.86 -7.01
CA LEU A 331 -9.33 1.84 -6.49
C LEU A 331 -7.91 1.27 -6.53
N PHE A 332 -7.04 1.86 -7.33
CA PHE A 332 -5.61 1.57 -7.30
C PHE A 332 -4.92 2.48 -6.30
N VAL A 333 -4.23 1.93 -5.32
CA VAL A 333 -3.47 2.64 -4.29
C VAL A 333 -2.00 2.32 -4.50
N MET A 334 -1.18 3.32 -4.79
CA MET A 334 0.25 3.14 -5.06
C MET A 334 0.99 2.64 -3.81
N GLU A 335 1.78 1.59 -3.98
CA GLU A 335 2.67 1.02 -2.96
C GLU A 335 4.14 1.02 -3.44
N GLY A 336 4.81 -0.14 -3.51
CA GLY A 336 6.21 -0.31 -3.88
C GLY A 336 6.53 -0.18 -5.37
N GLY A 337 7.80 -0.32 -5.67
CA GLY A 337 8.42 -0.19 -6.99
C GLY A 337 9.58 0.79 -6.96
N TYR A 338 10.80 0.31 -7.21
CA TYR A 338 12.04 1.03 -6.91
C TYR A 338 13.01 1.10 -8.08
N ASP A 339 12.74 0.44 -9.21
CA ASP A 339 13.46 0.70 -10.46
C ASP A 339 12.98 2.01 -11.08
N ILE A 340 13.69 3.11 -10.82
CA ILE A 340 13.32 4.46 -11.25
C ILE A 340 13.21 4.64 -12.78
N LYS A 341 13.75 3.72 -13.58
CA LYS A 341 13.66 3.81 -15.04
C LYS A 341 12.35 3.25 -15.59
N GLU A 342 11.87 2.18 -14.96
CA GLU A 342 10.70 1.45 -15.43
C GLU A 342 9.47 1.67 -14.54
N LEU A 343 9.63 2.25 -13.34
CA LEU A 343 8.55 2.48 -12.37
C LEU A 343 7.32 3.11 -13.00
N GLY A 344 7.49 4.27 -13.65
CA GLY A 344 6.37 4.97 -14.28
C GLY A 344 5.73 4.18 -15.42
N ILE A 345 6.54 3.44 -16.19
CA ILE A 345 6.06 2.57 -17.28
C ILE A 345 5.22 1.43 -16.70
N ASN A 346 5.72 0.75 -15.67
CA ASN A 346 5.06 -0.41 -15.08
C ASN A 346 3.72 -0.03 -14.42
N VAL A 347 3.68 1.05 -13.65
CA VAL A 347 2.43 1.56 -13.05
C VAL A 347 1.42 1.92 -14.15
N VAL A 348 1.84 2.73 -15.12
CA VAL A 348 0.94 3.18 -16.19
C VAL A 348 0.47 2.02 -17.07
N ASN A 349 1.30 1.00 -17.30
CA ASN A 349 0.88 -0.20 -18.01
C ASN A 349 -0.28 -0.93 -17.30
N VAL A 350 -0.27 -1.04 -15.96
CA VAL A 350 -1.42 -1.61 -15.23
C VAL A 350 -2.67 -0.76 -15.47
N LEU A 351 -2.55 0.56 -15.32
CA LEU A 351 -3.70 1.47 -15.46
C LEU A 351 -4.24 1.50 -16.89
N GLN A 352 -3.38 1.48 -17.92
CA GLN A 352 -3.78 1.39 -19.32
C GLN A 352 -4.47 0.05 -19.62
N GLY A 353 -3.87 -1.06 -19.15
CA GLY A 353 -4.48 -2.37 -19.34
C GLY A 353 -5.85 -2.50 -18.69
N PHE A 354 -6.11 -1.78 -17.61
CA PHE A 354 -7.42 -1.73 -16.96
C PHE A 354 -8.44 -0.90 -17.76
N GLU A 355 -8.01 0.14 -18.46
CA GLU A 355 -8.88 1.01 -19.26
C GLU A 355 -9.16 0.48 -20.68
N ASP A 356 -8.29 -0.42 -21.23
CA ASP A 356 -8.45 -1.06 -22.55
C ASP A 356 -9.60 -2.07 -22.60
#